data_5a22e1a69811c2e3997b2e1eba44310d
#
_entry.id   5a22e1a69811c2e3997b2e1eba44310d
#
_cell.length_a   1.000
_cell.length_b   1.000
_cell.length_c   1.000
_cell.angle_alpha   90.00
_cell.angle_beta   90.00
_cell.angle_gamma   90.00
#
_symmetry.space_group_name_H-M   'P 1'
#
loop_
_entity.id
_entity.type
_entity.pdbx_description
1 polymer ?
#
loop_
_entity_poly.entity_id
_entity_poly.type
_entity_poly.pdbx_seq_one_letter_code
_entity_poly.pdbx_strand_id
1 'polypeptide(L)'
;MDFGFSQEQELLRQTARSFLEKELLPELEGVRRFHARVSINALGIVLRELELEGVHRAAQHERLCELVGRVEAKPADPRQLELAIEALERELCTRIRSGFGAEGEARLRLLAHLRATAAERLEVSNPSYS
;
A
#
# COMPACT_ATOMS: atom_id res chain seq x y z
N MET A 1 14.90 7.61 3.76
CA MET A 1 14.30 8.70 3.00
C MET A 1 12.80 8.77 3.27
N ASP A 2 12.33 9.93 3.55
CA ASP A 2 10.91 10.12 3.84
C ASP A 2 10.08 10.14 2.57
N PHE A 3 9.05 9.32 2.53
CA PHE A 3 8.12 9.24 1.42
C PHE A 3 6.92 10.14 1.60
N GLY A 4 6.99 11.17 2.31
CA GLY A 4 5.83 11.99 2.54
C GLY A 4 6.15 13.13 3.46
N PHE A 5 5.39 13.23 4.53
CA PHE A 5 5.48 14.35 5.44
C PHE A 5 6.63 14.20 6.42
N SER A 6 7.16 15.33 6.89
CA SER A 6 8.06 15.34 8.04
C SER A 6 7.33 14.78 9.27
N GLN A 7 8.09 14.39 10.30
CA GLN A 7 7.51 13.92 11.56
C GLN A 7 6.52 14.91 12.16
N GLU A 8 6.81 16.20 12.05
CA GLU A 8 5.91 17.25 12.56
C GLU A 8 4.61 17.32 11.79
N GLN A 9 4.68 17.23 10.47
CA GLN A 9 3.48 17.21 9.61
C GLN A 9 2.63 15.98 9.87
N GLU A 10 3.24 14.84 10.06
CA GLU A 10 2.55 13.59 10.37
C GLU A 10 1.86 13.65 11.73
N LEU A 11 2.55 14.19 12.74
CA LEU A 11 1.98 14.40 14.07
C LEU A 11 0.77 15.34 14.02
N LEU A 12 0.86 16.43 13.27
CA LEU A 12 -0.25 17.36 13.10
C LEU A 12 -1.45 16.69 12.44
N ARG A 13 -1.22 15.84 11.45
CA ARG A 13 -2.31 15.10 10.78
C ARG A 13 -2.98 14.09 11.69
N GLN A 14 -2.20 13.37 12.47
CA GLN A 14 -2.74 12.44 13.47
C GLN A 14 -3.52 13.18 14.54
N THR A 15 -3.05 14.36 14.96
CA THR A 15 -3.75 15.20 15.91
C THR A 15 -5.07 15.72 15.34
N ALA A 16 -5.09 16.16 14.08
CA ALA A 16 -6.29 16.58 13.40
C ALA A 16 -7.33 15.46 13.30
N ARG A 17 -6.88 14.26 12.93
CA ARG A 17 -7.76 13.09 12.87
C ARG A 17 -8.35 12.74 14.24
N SER A 18 -7.52 12.76 15.27
CA SER A 18 -7.95 12.50 16.63
C SER A 18 -8.98 13.52 17.13
N PHE A 19 -8.76 14.81 16.83
CA PHE A 19 -9.71 15.87 17.14
C PHE A 19 -11.06 15.63 16.46
N LEU A 20 -11.05 15.35 15.17
CA LEU A 20 -12.26 15.11 14.40
C LEU A 20 -13.05 13.92 14.94
N GLU A 21 -12.36 12.83 15.27
CA GLU A 21 -12.99 11.59 15.75
C GLU A 21 -13.50 11.69 17.19
N LYS A 22 -12.70 12.25 18.08
CA LYS A 22 -12.99 12.23 19.53
C LYS A 22 -13.78 13.44 20.02
N GLU A 23 -13.54 14.60 19.43
CA GLU A 23 -14.14 15.85 19.91
C GLU A 23 -15.26 16.37 19.01
N LEU A 24 -15.09 16.33 17.70
CA LEU A 24 -16.08 16.89 16.77
C LEU A 24 -17.17 15.91 16.38
N LEU A 25 -16.82 14.67 16.02
CA LEU A 25 -17.78 13.67 15.53
C LEU A 25 -18.93 13.41 16.51
N PRO A 26 -18.70 13.28 17.85
CA PRO A 26 -19.79 13.05 18.79
C PRO A 26 -20.84 14.15 18.87
N GLU A 27 -20.47 15.38 18.48
CA GLU A 27 -21.37 16.55 18.50
C GLU A 27 -22.15 16.74 17.20
N LEU A 28 -21.84 15.96 16.17
CA LEU A 28 -22.50 16.04 14.87
C LEU A 28 -23.61 15.01 14.75
N GLU A 29 -24.64 15.37 13.96
CA GLU A 29 -25.78 14.50 13.70
C GLU A 29 -26.11 14.47 12.19
N GLY A 30 -26.82 13.42 11.75
CA GLY A 30 -27.33 13.31 10.39
C GLY A 30 -26.25 13.28 9.33
N VAL A 31 -26.48 14.02 8.26
CA VAL A 31 -25.59 14.07 7.09
C VAL A 31 -24.19 14.58 7.46
N ARG A 32 -24.11 15.56 8.33
CA ARG A 32 -22.81 16.10 8.76
C ARG A 32 -21.97 15.07 9.49
N ARG A 33 -22.60 14.26 10.34
CA ARG A 33 -21.94 13.15 11.03
C ARG A 33 -21.42 12.12 10.04
N PHE A 34 -22.23 11.80 9.05
CA PHE A 34 -21.83 10.86 7.99
C PHE A 34 -20.61 11.38 7.21
N HIS A 35 -20.65 12.64 6.76
CA HIS A 35 -19.52 13.22 6.02
C HIS A 35 -18.25 13.32 6.87
N ALA A 36 -18.37 13.65 8.14
CA ALA A 36 -17.24 13.68 9.06
C ALA A 36 -16.62 12.28 9.21
N ARG A 37 -17.43 11.26 9.33
CA ARG A 37 -16.96 9.88 9.44
C ARG A 37 -16.23 9.43 8.19
N VAL A 38 -16.75 9.74 7.00
CA VAL A 38 -16.09 9.47 5.72
C VAL A 38 -14.73 10.18 5.64
N SER A 39 -14.67 11.43 6.05
CA SER A 39 -13.42 12.21 6.06
C SER A 39 -12.39 11.63 7.01
N ILE A 40 -12.80 11.20 8.20
CA ILE A 40 -11.91 10.56 9.18
C ILE A 40 -11.34 9.26 8.61
N ASN A 41 -12.17 8.45 7.96
CA ASN A 41 -11.73 7.22 7.32
C ASN A 41 -10.74 7.48 6.18
N ALA A 42 -11.00 8.47 5.35
CA ALA A 42 -10.10 8.87 4.27
C ALA A 42 -8.74 9.33 4.80
N LEU A 43 -8.73 10.15 5.86
CA LEU A 43 -7.49 10.57 6.53
C LEU A 43 -6.72 9.37 7.09
N GLY A 44 -7.42 8.40 7.68
CA GLY A 44 -6.81 7.17 8.18
C GLY A 44 -6.11 6.39 7.08
N ILE A 45 -6.74 6.27 5.92
CA ILE A 45 -6.14 5.59 4.76
C ILE A 45 -4.87 6.31 4.30
N VAL A 46 -4.93 7.64 4.14
CA VAL A 46 -3.77 8.44 3.73
C VAL A 46 -2.61 8.30 4.72
N LEU A 47 -2.89 8.37 6.00
CA LEU A 47 -1.86 8.23 7.04
C LEU A 47 -1.19 6.85 7.01
N ARG A 48 -1.98 5.78 6.86
CA ARG A 48 -1.44 4.43 6.76
C ARG A 48 -0.64 4.24 5.47
N GLU A 49 -1.11 4.78 4.35
CA GLU A 49 -0.38 4.72 3.09
C GLU A 49 1.00 5.37 3.21
N LEU A 50 1.06 6.57 3.79
CA LEU A 50 2.33 7.25 4.00
C LEU A 50 3.28 6.50 4.92
N GLU A 51 2.74 5.87 5.96
CA GLU A 51 3.53 5.11 6.92
C GLU A 51 4.08 3.81 6.33
N LEU A 52 3.26 3.09 5.55
CA LEU A 52 3.55 1.73 5.09
C LEU A 52 4.11 1.65 3.68
N GLU A 53 3.99 2.70 2.88
CA GLU A 53 4.33 2.70 1.45
C GLU A 53 5.76 2.22 1.18
N GLY A 54 6.73 2.74 1.91
CA GLY A 54 8.13 2.38 1.72
C GLY A 54 8.41 0.90 1.97
N VAL A 55 7.85 0.37 3.06
CA VAL A 55 8.00 -1.05 3.43
C VAL A 55 7.30 -1.96 2.43
N HIS A 56 6.08 -1.60 2.03
CA HIS A 56 5.30 -2.38 1.07
C HIS A 56 5.97 -2.41 -0.31
N ARG A 57 6.46 -1.28 -0.80
CA ARG A 57 7.15 -1.21 -2.08
C ARG A 57 8.45 -1.99 -2.10
N ALA A 58 9.23 -1.92 -1.02
CA ALA A 58 10.46 -2.70 -0.89
C ALA A 58 10.17 -4.21 -0.96
N ALA A 59 9.17 -4.67 -0.23
CA ALA A 59 8.76 -6.06 -0.22
C ALA A 59 8.22 -6.51 -1.60
N GLN A 60 7.44 -5.67 -2.25
CA GLN A 60 6.89 -5.92 -3.57
C GLN A 60 8.00 -6.05 -4.62
N HIS A 61 8.97 -5.15 -4.59
CA HIS A 61 10.12 -5.20 -5.49
C HIS A 61 10.88 -6.53 -5.35
N GLU A 62 11.15 -6.93 -4.12
CA GLU A 62 11.85 -8.19 -3.85
C GLU A 62 11.09 -9.41 -4.39
N ARG A 63 9.78 -9.48 -4.12
CA ARG A 63 8.95 -10.57 -4.61
C ARG A 63 8.88 -10.63 -6.14
N LEU A 64 8.76 -9.47 -6.79
CA LEU A 64 8.74 -9.37 -8.24
C LEU A 64 10.05 -9.83 -8.86
N CYS A 65 11.17 -9.41 -8.31
CA CYS A 65 12.49 -9.86 -8.76
C CYS A 65 12.62 -11.38 -8.69
N GLU A 66 12.17 -11.98 -7.60
CA GLU A 66 12.20 -13.44 -7.46
C GLU A 66 11.31 -14.13 -8.49
N LEU A 67 10.10 -13.63 -8.74
CA LEU A 67 9.18 -14.20 -9.70
C LEU A 67 9.69 -14.16 -11.13
N VAL A 68 10.29 -13.05 -11.55
CA VAL A 68 10.79 -12.90 -12.92
C VAL A 68 12.24 -13.38 -13.08
N GLY A 69 12.88 -13.79 -11.99
CA GLY A 69 14.25 -14.30 -12.04
C GLY A 69 15.29 -13.24 -12.29
N ARG A 70 15.06 -12.01 -11.84
CA ARG A 70 16.03 -10.92 -11.92
C ARG A 70 16.71 -10.69 -10.58
N VAL A 71 18.01 -10.42 -10.67
CA VAL A 71 18.79 -9.97 -9.53
C VAL A 71 19.15 -8.52 -9.78
N GLU A 72 18.41 -7.61 -9.17
CA GLU A 72 18.70 -6.18 -9.26
C GLU A 72 18.61 -5.53 -7.88
N ALA A 73 19.45 -4.52 -7.69
CA ALA A 73 19.42 -3.76 -6.43
C ALA A 73 18.16 -2.90 -6.37
N LYS A 74 17.56 -2.84 -5.17
CA LYS A 74 16.41 -1.98 -4.93
C LYS A 74 16.86 -0.51 -5.05
N PRO A 75 16.22 0.31 -5.89
CA PRO A 75 16.50 1.74 -5.94
C PRO A 75 16.24 2.41 -4.61
N ALA A 76 17.13 3.30 -4.20
CA ALA A 76 16.97 4.06 -2.96
C ALA A 76 15.96 5.21 -3.13
N ASP A 77 15.92 5.80 -4.33
CA ASP A 77 14.97 6.86 -4.64
C ASP A 77 13.55 6.31 -4.80
N PRO A 78 12.56 6.87 -4.08
CA PRO A 78 11.17 6.40 -4.14
C PRO A 78 10.56 6.37 -5.54
N ARG A 79 10.83 7.37 -6.34
CA ARG A 79 10.31 7.44 -7.71
C ARG A 79 10.94 6.37 -8.60
N GLN A 80 12.23 6.14 -8.45
CA GLN A 80 12.92 5.10 -9.18
C GLN A 80 12.45 3.71 -8.78
N LEU A 81 12.17 3.51 -7.50
CA LEU A 81 11.60 2.25 -7.00
C LEU A 81 10.21 1.99 -7.62
N GLU A 82 9.37 3.00 -7.66
CA GLU A 82 8.04 2.90 -8.28
C GLU A 82 8.14 2.51 -9.76
N LEU A 83 9.04 3.16 -10.51
CA LEU A 83 9.26 2.83 -11.91
C LEU A 83 9.82 1.42 -12.11
N ALA A 84 10.71 0.98 -11.23
CA ALA A 84 11.25 -0.38 -11.27
C ALA A 84 10.15 -1.42 -11.03
N ILE A 85 9.27 -1.18 -10.06
CA ILE A 85 8.12 -2.05 -9.78
C ILE A 85 7.19 -2.13 -10.99
N GLU A 86 6.85 -1.00 -11.59
CA GLU A 86 6.00 -0.96 -12.79
C GLU A 86 6.60 -1.76 -13.94
N ALA A 87 7.91 -1.65 -14.16
CA ALA A 87 8.60 -2.40 -15.21
C ALA A 87 8.56 -3.92 -14.93
N LEU A 88 8.79 -4.32 -13.69
CA LEU A 88 8.71 -5.72 -13.28
C LEU A 88 7.29 -6.28 -13.41
N GLU A 89 6.29 -5.50 -13.07
CA GLU A 89 4.88 -5.90 -13.22
C GLU A 89 4.51 -6.09 -14.69
N ARG A 90 4.98 -5.23 -15.58
CA ARG A 90 4.76 -5.39 -17.02
C ARG A 90 5.41 -6.67 -17.53
N GLU A 91 6.62 -6.96 -17.09
CA GLU A 91 7.31 -8.20 -17.47
C GLU A 91 6.55 -9.41 -16.95
N LEU A 92 6.09 -9.38 -15.71
CA LEU A 92 5.31 -10.46 -15.12
C LEU A 92 4.01 -10.69 -15.92
N CYS A 93 3.30 -9.62 -16.28
CA CYS A 93 2.09 -9.72 -17.10
C CYS A 93 2.38 -10.36 -18.46
N THR A 94 3.48 -10.00 -19.09
CA THR A 94 3.90 -10.60 -20.36
C THR A 94 4.16 -12.09 -20.20
N ARG A 95 4.83 -12.50 -19.14
CA ARG A 95 5.12 -13.91 -18.84
C ARG A 95 3.85 -14.71 -18.54
N ILE A 96 2.91 -14.11 -17.79
CA ILE A 96 1.61 -14.74 -17.50
C ILE A 96 0.86 -15.02 -18.81
N ARG A 97 0.83 -14.07 -19.71
CA ARG A 97 0.18 -14.25 -21.02
C ARG A 97 0.83 -15.35 -21.85
N SER A 98 2.11 -15.62 -21.63
CA SER A 98 2.86 -16.69 -22.30
C SER A 98 2.81 -18.02 -21.54
N GLY A 99 2.00 -18.12 -20.49
CA GLY A 99 1.77 -19.36 -19.76
C GLY A 99 2.46 -19.49 -18.41
N PHE A 100 3.22 -18.46 -17.96
CA PHE A 100 3.84 -18.50 -16.64
C PHE A 100 2.77 -18.56 -15.54
N GLY A 101 2.97 -19.47 -14.60
CA GLY A 101 2.04 -19.60 -13.47
C GLY A 101 0.74 -20.35 -13.78
N ALA A 102 0.63 -20.98 -14.96
CA ALA A 102 -0.55 -21.75 -15.32
C ALA A 102 -0.72 -22.99 -14.44
N GLU A 103 0.40 -23.59 -14.01
CA GLU A 103 0.40 -24.81 -13.21
C GLU A 103 1.68 -24.95 -12.41
N GLY A 104 1.70 -25.94 -11.52
CA GLY A 104 2.89 -26.32 -10.77
C GLY A 104 3.33 -25.29 -9.72
N GLU A 105 4.61 -25.32 -9.40
CA GLU A 105 5.21 -24.45 -8.39
C GLU A 105 5.17 -22.98 -8.77
N ALA A 106 5.33 -22.66 -10.06
CA ALA A 106 5.22 -21.30 -10.55
C ALA A 106 3.85 -20.71 -10.23
N ARG A 107 2.79 -21.49 -10.33
CA ARG A 107 1.44 -21.08 -9.95
C ARG A 107 1.35 -20.76 -8.46
N LEU A 108 1.92 -21.61 -7.61
CA LEU A 108 1.92 -21.40 -6.16
C LEU A 108 2.66 -20.13 -5.78
N ARG A 109 3.80 -19.87 -6.41
CA ARG A 109 4.61 -18.68 -6.17
C ARG A 109 3.87 -17.41 -6.64
N LEU A 110 3.23 -17.48 -7.79
CA LEU A 110 2.44 -16.36 -8.32
C LEU A 110 1.26 -16.04 -7.39
N LEU A 111 0.53 -17.06 -6.96
CA LEU A 111 -0.59 -16.87 -6.03
C LEU A 111 -0.14 -16.31 -4.68
N ALA A 112 1.01 -16.76 -4.17
CA ALA A 112 1.58 -16.22 -2.93
C ALA A 112 1.90 -14.74 -3.05
N HIS A 113 2.47 -14.31 -4.19
CA HIS A 113 2.74 -12.91 -4.47
C HIS A 113 1.45 -12.09 -4.53
N LEU A 114 0.43 -12.57 -5.22
CA LEU A 114 -0.86 -11.87 -5.33
C LEU A 114 -1.54 -11.73 -3.97
N ARG A 115 -1.48 -12.77 -3.14
CA ARG A 115 -2.00 -12.72 -1.77
C ARG A 115 -1.27 -11.71 -0.91
N ALA A 116 0.06 -11.67 -0.99
CA ALA A 116 0.87 -10.70 -0.27
C ALA A 116 0.53 -9.28 -0.68
N THR A 117 0.37 -9.01 -1.97
CA THR A 117 -0.01 -7.71 -2.49
C THR A 117 -1.40 -7.30 -2.01
N ALA A 118 -2.36 -8.22 -2.05
CA ALA A 118 -3.72 -7.97 -1.56
C ALA A 118 -3.72 -7.66 -0.05
N ALA A 119 -2.95 -8.41 0.73
CA ALA A 119 -2.82 -8.19 2.17
C ALA A 119 -2.23 -6.81 2.48
N GLU A 120 -1.20 -6.40 1.74
CA GLU A 120 -0.59 -5.08 1.88
C GLU A 120 -1.58 -3.95 1.58
N ARG A 121 -2.38 -4.11 0.54
CA ARG A 121 -3.43 -3.14 0.19
C ARG A 121 -4.51 -3.06 1.26
N LEU A 122 -4.92 -4.18 1.82
CA LEU A 122 -5.91 -4.21 2.90
C LEU A 122 -5.38 -3.59 4.18
N GLU A 123 -4.11 -3.75 4.47
CA GLU A 123 -3.48 -3.13 5.64
C GLU A 123 -3.60 -1.60 5.59
N VAL A 124 -3.57 -1.01 4.40
CA VAL A 124 -3.77 0.43 4.20
C VAL A 124 -5.25 0.80 4.17
N SER A 125 -6.05 0.12 3.35
CA SER A 125 -7.44 0.52 3.08
C SER A 125 -8.41 0.08 4.15
N ASN A 126 -8.21 -1.10 4.72
CA ASN A 126 -9.11 -1.66 5.74
C ASN A 126 -8.38 -2.66 6.64
N PRO A 127 -7.58 -2.18 7.60
CA PRO A 127 -6.78 -3.07 8.46
C PRO A 127 -7.61 -4.00 9.34
N SER A 128 -8.88 -3.69 9.56
CA SER A 128 -9.76 -4.56 10.36
C SER A 128 -10.34 -5.74 9.58
N TYR A 129 -10.11 -5.79 8.28
CA TYR A 129 -10.63 -6.86 7.42
C TYR A 129 -9.77 -8.13 7.45
N SER A 130 -8.54 -8.05 7.89
CA SER A 130 -7.60 -9.17 7.90
C SER A 130 -7.97 -10.26 8.91
#